data_9739b9ff85ac210710b6f35232696f74
#
_entry.id   9739b9ff85ac210710b6f35232696f74
#
_cell.length_a   1.000
_cell.length_b   1.000
_cell.length_c   1.000
_cell.angle_alpha   90.00
_cell.angle_beta   90.00
_cell.angle_gamma   90.00
#
_symmetry.space_group_name_H-M   'P 1'
#
loop_
_entity.id
_entity.type
_entity.pdbx_description
1 polymer ?
#
loop_
_entity_poly.entity_id
_entity_poly.type
_entity_poly.pdbx_seq_one_letter_code
_entity_poly.pdbx_strand_id
1 'polypeptide(L)'
;GVSSFFSYALGALRDNLLANFLPNQLADTYWAAFRVPDFIYGVLIMGGITAAFLPIFSSYFQESQEKAKRLFKDVFTIFFIALAFLAVVFFFLAPLLVHLTVPGFSESQKQETANLMRLLLLSPLLLGLSAIFSSALQYLNLFYAFALAPVLYNVGILIGILVFYPALGLPGLAFGVILGAFLHLLIQMAVAIKVGFSHRFSFALKEKQGLFKISKLMLPRVISSAAFQINLIVTTAIASTLTAGSIKIFNLSNNLYFVPVGLIGMSFATAVFPTLSKSFASGQKEQFSAVFSGVLNKIIFFILPLSGFIFILRAQIVRLIYGTQIANGNYFGWWETRLTASSLGVLSLSLFAACLIPFLARAFFALQNTKTPLKIALFSIGLNV
;
A
#
# COMPACT_ATOMS: atom_id res chain seq x y z
N GLY A 1 16.48 4.07 -3.96
CA GLY A 1 17.30 4.08 -5.19
C GLY A 1 17.13 2.82 -6.02
N VAL A 2 18.22 2.06 -6.21
CA VAL A 2 18.28 0.90 -7.14
C VAL A 2 17.21 -0.17 -6.82
N SER A 3 17.05 -0.57 -5.55
CA SER A 3 16.04 -1.58 -5.16
C SER A 3 14.59 -1.12 -5.40
N SER A 4 14.31 0.17 -5.23
CA SER A 4 12.98 0.71 -5.54
C SER A 4 12.70 0.63 -7.04
N PHE A 5 13.70 0.92 -7.87
CA PHE A 5 13.58 0.77 -9.33
C PHE A 5 13.29 -0.69 -9.71
N PHE A 6 14.05 -1.65 -9.16
CA PHE A 6 13.79 -3.07 -9.40
C PHE A 6 12.40 -3.51 -8.92
N SER A 7 11.96 -3.03 -7.77
CA SER A 7 10.62 -3.33 -7.26
C SER A 7 9.52 -2.79 -8.19
N TYR A 8 9.66 -1.56 -8.70
CA TYR A 8 8.70 -0.99 -9.66
C TYR A 8 8.72 -1.73 -11.00
N ALA A 9 9.91 -2.11 -11.51
CA ALA A 9 10.04 -2.87 -12.74
C ALA A 9 9.39 -4.26 -12.62
N LEU A 10 9.64 -4.98 -11.52
CA LEU A 10 8.97 -6.26 -11.24
C LEU A 10 7.47 -6.10 -11.02
N GLY A 11 7.04 -4.99 -10.41
CA GLY A 11 5.61 -4.66 -10.26
C GLY A 11 4.94 -4.44 -11.61
N ALA A 12 5.59 -3.72 -12.53
CA ALA A 12 5.08 -3.52 -13.89
C ALA A 12 5.03 -4.83 -14.69
N LEU A 13 6.07 -5.68 -14.57
CA LEU A 13 6.09 -7.02 -15.16
C LEU A 13 4.96 -7.90 -14.61
N ARG A 14 4.74 -7.91 -13.31
CA ARG A 14 3.64 -8.61 -12.65
C ARG A 14 2.29 -8.16 -13.20
N ASP A 15 2.08 -6.85 -13.29
CA ASP A 15 0.81 -6.28 -13.75
C ASP A 15 0.58 -6.57 -15.24
N ASN A 16 1.65 -6.55 -16.05
CA ASN A 16 1.59 -6.98 -17.45
C ASN A 16 1.16 -8.47 -17.57
N LEU A 17 1.82 -9.35 -16.81
CA LEU A 17 1.47 -10.77 -16.81
C LEU A 17 0.04 -11.00 -16.35
N LEU A 18 -0.41 -10.40 -15.24
CA LEU A 18 -1.79 -10.51 -14.78
C LEU A 18 -2.78 -10.00 -15.82
N ALA A 19 -2.48 -8.89 -16.49
CA ALA A 19 -3.33 -8.32 -17.53
C ALA A 19 -3.50 -9.27 -18.72
N ASN A 20 -2.46 -10.00 -19.11
CA ASN A 20 -2.44 -10.87 -20.28
C ASN A 20 -2.84 -12.32 -20.00
N PHE A 21 -2.55 -12.85 -18.80
CA PHE A 21 -2.87 -14.24 -18.44
C PHE A 21 -4.32 -14.43 -17.98
N LEU A 22 -4.92 -13.38 -17.37
CA LEU A 22 -6.26 -13.52 -16.79
C LEU A 22 -7.35 -13.01 -17.73
N PRO A 23 -8.34 -13.86 -18.05
CA PRO A 23 -9.62 -13.39 -18.60
C PRO A 23 -10.23 -12.30 -17.75
N ASN A 24 -10.97 -11.38 -18.34
CA ASN A 24 -11.48 -10.18 -17.67
C ASN A 24 -12.26 -10.50 -16.39
N GLN A 25 -13.13 -11.51 -16.43
CA GLN A 25 -13.94 -11.92 -15.27
C GLN A 25 -13.06 -12.46 -14.12
N LEU A 26 -12.06 -13.33 -14.42
CA LEU A 26 -11.16 -13.88 -13.42
C LEU A 26 -10.22 -12.80 -12.86
N ALA A 27 -9.81 -11.86 -13.70
CA ALA A 27 -9.04 -10.70 -13.28
C ALA A 27 -9.81 -9.83 -12.28
N ASP A 28 -11.10 -9.54 -12.58
CA ASP A 28 -11.95 -8.77 -11.67
C ASP A 28 -12.11 -9.50 -10.32
N THR A 29 -12.34 -10.82 -10.34
CA THR A 29 -12.38 -11.67 -9.13
C THR A 29 -11.08 -11.55 -8.31
N TYR A 30 -9.93 -11.64 -8.98
CA TYR A 30 -8.62 -11.54 -8.34
C TYR A 30 -8.44 -10.18 -7.64
N TRP A 31 -8.63 -9.06 -8.35
CA TRP A 31 -8.46 -7.73 -7.76
C TRP A 31 -9.52 -7.40 -6.70
N ALA A 32 -10.75 -7.88 -6.88
CA ALA A 32 -11.81 -7.71 -5.88
C ALA A 32 -11.47 -8.41 -4.55
N ALA A 33 -10.89 -9.62 -4.63
CA ALA A 33 -10.51 -10.39 -3.45
C ALA A 33 -9.45 -9.70 -2.56
N PHE A 34 -8.66 -8.78 -3.10
CA PHE A 34 -7.69 -7.99 -2.34
C PHE A 34 -8.31 -6.87 -1.50
N ARG A 35 -9.55 -6.42 -1.76
CA ARG A 35 -10.09 -5.20 -1.13
C ARG A 35 -10.09 -5.23 0.38
N VAL A 36 -10.47 -6.36 0.99
CA VAL A 36 -10.45 -6.51 2.45
C VAL A 36 -9.03 -6.73 3.00
N PRO A 37 -8.19 -7.62 2.44
CA PRO A 37 -6.77 -7.70 2.79
C PRO A 37 -6.04 -6.36 2.68
N ASP A 38 -6.26 -5.59 1.60
CA ASP A 38 -5.66 -4.28 1.39
C ASP A 38 -6.18 -3.24 2.39
N PHE A 39 -7.45 -3.32 2.79
CA PHE A 39 -8.00 -2.48 3.86
C PHE A 39 -7.24 -2.72 5.17
N ILE A 40 -7.03 -3.98 5.58
CA ILE A 40 -6.26 -4.31 6.78
C ILE A 40 -4.83 -3.76 6.66
N TYR A 41 -4.18 -4.02 5.53
CA TYR A 41 -2.81 -3.57 5.27
C TYR A 41 -2.69 -2.05 5.28
N GLY A 42 -3.51 -1.36 4.52
CA GLY A 42 -3.47 0.10 4.38
C GLY A 42 -3.79 0.84 5.68
N VAL A 43 -4.77 0.33 6.43
CA VAL A 43 -5.24 0.98 7.67
C VAL A 43 -4.32 0.67 8.85
N LEU A 44 -4.07 -0.59 9.15
CA LEU A 44 -3.36 -0.99 10.36
C LEU A 44 -1.84 -0.97 10.19
N ILE A 45 -1.34 -1.32 9.01
CA ILE A 45 0.09 -1.46 8.80
C ILE A 45 0.69 -0.15 8.29
N MET A 46 0.26 0.33 7.14
CA MET A 46 0.80 1.57 6.57
C MET A 46 0.36 2.81 7.34
N GLY A 47 -0.92 2.93 7.67
CA GLY A 47 -1.47 4.05 8.44
C GLY A 47 -1.12 3.98 9.93
N GLY A 48 -1.01 2.78 10.49
CA GLY A 48 -0.85 2.54 11.92
C GLY A 48 0.59 2.32 12.36
N ILE A 49 0.99 1.04 12.36
CA ILE A 49 2.23 0.61 13.05
C ILE A 49 3.49 1.22 12.45
N THR A 50 3.62 1.26 11.13
CA THR A 50 4.82 1.76 10.45
C THR A 50 5.17 3.20 10.86
N ALA A 51 4.15 4.02 11.09
CA ALA A 51 4.34 5.43 11.42
C ALA A 51 4.42 5.71 12.95
N ALA A 52 3.88 4.82 13.79
CA ALA A 52 3.80 5.02 15.23
C ALA A 52 4.93 4.28 15.98
N PHE A 53 5.35 3.12 15.50
CA PHE A 53 6.32 2.28 16.20
C PHE A 53 7.73 2.87 16.19
N LEU A 54 8.23 3.30 15.03
CA LEU A 54 9.61 3.77 14.87
C LEU A 54 10.01 4.89 15.86
N PRO A 55 9.24 5.98 16.07
CA PRO A 55 9.63 7.04 17.01
C PRO A 55 9.65 6.57 18.47
N ILE A 56 8.71 5.71 18.87
CA ILE A 56 8.66 5.16 20.24
C ILE A 56 9.78 4.14 20.44
N PHE A 57 10.02 3.28 19.45
CA PHE A 57 11.13 2.33 19.49
C PHE A 57 12.48 3.04 19.62
N SER A 58 12.67 4.14 18.86
CA SER A 58 13.87 4.98 18.94
C SER A 58 14.11 5.54 20.35
N SER A 59 13.08 6.10 20.98
CA SER A 59 13.21 6.64 22.34
C SER A 59 13.55 5.55 23.36
N TYR A 60 12.93 4.37 23.26
CA TYR A 60 13.24 3.24 24.13
C TYR A 60 14.64 2.68 23.91
N PHE A 61 15.13 2.68 22.68
CA PHE A 61 16.48 2.21 22.36
C PHE A 61 17.55 3.14 22.91
N GLN A 62 17.31 4.47 22.92
CA GLN A 62 18.20 5.46 23.54
C GLN A 62 18.26 5.31 25.05
N GLU A 63 17.16 4.91 25.71
CA GLU A 63 17.17 4.64 27.16
C GLU A 63 17.92 3.33 27.48
N SER A 64 17.58 2.23 26.79
CA SER A 64 18.17 0.90 26.97
C SER A 64 17.81 -0.03 25.82
N GLN A 65 18.83 -0.69 25.26
CA GLN A 65 18.62 -1.71 24.24
C GLN A 65 17.70 -2.85 24.72
N GLU A 66 17.81 -3.22 26.00
CA GLU A 66 16.96 -4.27 26.59
C GLU A 66 15.49 -3.85 26.72
N LYS A 67 15.22 -2.58 27.06
CA LYS A 67 13.85 -2.03 27.05
C LYS A 67 13.29 -2.03 25.63
N ALA A 68 14.06 -1.63 24.64
CA ALA A 68 13.64 -1.65 23.23
C ALA A 68 13.34 -3.06 22.73
N LYS A 69 14.15 -4.07 23.10
CA LYS A 69 13.87 -5.48 22.78
C LYS A 69 12.61 -6.00 23.44
N ARG A 70 12.30 -5.58 24.69
CA ARG A 70 11.05 -5.92 25.36
C ARG A 70 9.87 -5.28 24.66
N LEU A 71 9.94 -3.98 24.37
CA LEU A 71 8.90 -3.28 23.63
C LEU A 71 8.65 -3.93 22.25
N PHE A 72 9.71 -4.30 21.53
CA PHE A 72 9.59 -4.99 20.24
C PHE A 72 8.80 -6.30 20.38
N LYS A 73 9.13 -7.15 21.37
CA LYS A 73 8.41 -8.41 21.62
C LYS A 73 6.95 -8.19 22.00
N ASP A 74 6.67 -7.19 22.84
CA ASP A 74 5.30 -6.86 23.27
C ASP A 74 4.46 -6.37 22.08
N VAL A 75 5.01 -5.47 21.25
CA VAL A 75 4.36 -4.97 20.02
C VAL A 75 4.15 -6.11 19.02
N PHE A 76 5.17 -6.95 18.80
CA PHE A 76 5.08 -8.10 17.91
C PHE A 76 3.95 -9.05 18.34
N THR A 77 3.86 -9.34 19.63
CA THR A 77 2.83 -10.23 20.19
C THR A 77 1.43 -9.67 20.02
N ILE A 78 1.22 -8.42 20.43
CA ILE A 78 -0.10 -7.77 20.32
C ILE A 78 -0.53 -7.66 18.86
N PHE A 79 0.40 -7.26 17.98
CA PHE A 79 0.09 -7.08 16.57
C PHE A 79 -0.22 -8.41 15.87
N PHE A 80 0.52 -9.47 16.21
CA PHE A 80 0.20 -10.83 15.74
C PHE A 80 -1.20 -11.25 16.17
N ILE A 81 -1.53 -11.12 17.47
CA ILE A 81 -2.85 -11.50 18.00
C ILE A 81 -3.96 -10.68 17.33
N ALA A 82 -3.76 -9.35 17.20
CA ALA A 82 -4.75 -8.48 16.58
C ALA A 82 -4.98 -8.80 15.10
N LEU A 83 -3.92 -8.99 14.32
CA LEU A 83 -4.03 -9.34 12.90
C LEU A 83 -4.57 -10.75 12.70
N ALA A 84 -4.18 -11.73 13.52
CA ALA A 84 -4.72 -13.08 13.48
C ALA A 84 -6.22 -13.10 13.84
N PHE A 85 -6.62 -12.37 14.87
CA PHE A 85 -8.01 -12.21 15.24
C PHE A 85 -8.83 -11.60 14.09
N LEU A 86 -8.35 -10.51 13.48
CA LEU A 86 -9.00 -9.87 12.33
C LEU A 86 -9.06 -10.81 11.13
N ALA A 87 -7.99 -11.57 10.86
CA ALA A 87 -7.99 -12.55 9.77
C ALA A 87 -9.05 -13.64 10.00
N VAL A 88 -9.20 -14.14 11.23
CA VAL A 88 -10.23 -15.12 11.59
C VAL A 88 -11.63 -14.51 11.46
N VAL A 89 -11.86 -13.32 12.00
CA VAL A 89 -13.16 -12.63 11.90
C VAL A 89 -13.54 -12.42 10.44
N PHE A 90 -12.62 -11.89 9.62
CA PHE A 90 -12.90 -11.62 8.21
C PHE A 90 -12.97 -12.89 7.36
N PHE A 91 -12.32 -13.97 7.77
CA PHE A 91 -12.48 -15.28 7.14
C PHE A 91 -13.94 -15.77 7.20
N PHE A 92 -14.58 -15.65 8.37
CA PHE A 92 -16.00 -16.02 8.53
C PHE A 92 -16.94 -15.00 7.88
N LEU A 93 -16.60 -13.71 7.96
CA LEU A 93 -17.39 -12.63 7.34
C LEU A 93 -17.16 -12.49 5.82
N ALA A 94 -16.26 -13.29 5.21
CA ALA A 94 -15.89 -13.17 3.81
C ALA A 94 -17.09 -13.12 2.83
N PRO A 95 -18.11 -13.98 2.94
CA PRO A 95 -19.26 -13.90 2.04
C PRO A 95 -20.03 -12.58 2.15
N LEU A 96 -20.24 -12.10 3.39
CA LEU A 96 -20.92 -10.83 3.64
C LEU A 96 -20.11 -9.65 3.07
N LEU A 97 -18.80 -9.62 3.35
CA LEU A 97 -17.91 -8.54 2.90
C LEU A 97 -17.81 -8.50 1.37
N VAL A 98 -17.75 -9.65 0.70
CA VAL A 98 -17.76 -9.73 -0.75
C VAL A 98 -19.09 -9.26 -1.32
N HIS A 99 -20.21 -9.60 -0.70
CA HIS A 99 -21.53 -9.09 -1.12
C HIS A 99 -21.60 -7.55 -1.11
N LEU A 100 -20.95 -6.92 -0.13
CA LEU A 100 -20.88 -5.46 -0.01
C LEU A 100 -19.86 -4.83 -0.97
N THR A 101 -18.73 -5.50 -1.20
CA THR A 101 -17.62 -4.94 -2.02
C THR A 101 -17.81 -5.15 -3.52
N VAL A 102 -18.55 -6.17 -3.94
CA VAL A 102 -18.82 -6.45 -5.37
C VAL A 102 -20.29 -6.88 -5.59
N PRO A 103 -21.25 -5.98 -5.36
CA PRO A 103 -22.68 -6.28 -5.48
C PRO A 103 -23.08 -6.74 -6.89
N GLY A 104 -22.40 -6.28 -7.94
CA GLY A 104 -22.68 -6.59 -9.34
C GLY A 104 -22.21 -7.97 -9.82
N PHE A 105 -21.43 -8.71 -9.01
CA PHE A 105 -20.98 -10.05 -9.40
C PHE A 105 -22.09 -11.08 -9.31
N SER A 106 -22.02 -12.13 -10.14
CA SER A 106 -22.86 -13.31 -9.99
C SER A 106 -22.57 -14.05 -8.69
N GLU A 107 -23.51 -14.85 -8.19
CA GLU A 107 -23.33 -15.58 -6.92
C GLU A 107 -22.13 -16.55 -6.98
N SER A 108 -21.89 -17.21 -8.11
CA SER A 108 -20.72 -18.07 -8.30
C SER A 108 -19.41 -17.26 -8.23
N GLN A 109 -19.38 -16.08 -8.85
CA GLN A 109 -18.21 -15.20 -8.84
C GLN A 109 -17.99 -14.60 -7.45
N LYS A 110 -19.04 -14.25 -6.71
CA LYS A 110 -18.94 -13.82 -5.30
C LYS A 110 -18.35 -14.92 -4.42
N GLN A 111 -18.81 -16.17 -4.60
CA GLN A 111 -18.29 -17.31 -3.86
C GLN A 111 -16.80 -17.55 -4.14
N GLU A 112 -16.40 -17.47 -5.41
CA GLU A 112 -15.00 -17.59 -5.83
C GLU A 112 -14.15 -16.45 -5.24
N THR A 113 -14.66 -15.22 -5.30
CA THR A 113 -14.01 -14.04 -4.68
C THR A 113 -13.83 -14.22 -3.17
N ALA A 114 -14.87 -14.74 -2.47
CA ALA A 114 -14.80 -14.98 -1.03
C ALA A 114 -13.78 -16.06 -0.67
N ASN A 115 -13.70 -17.13 -1.44
CA ASN A 115 -12.71 -18.19 -1.22
C ASN A 115 -11.28 -17.67 -1.44
N LEU A 116 -11.08 -16.87 -2.49
CA LEU A 116 -9.78 -16.25 -2.76
C LEU A 116 -9.40 -15.23 -1.69
N MET A 117 -10.35 -14.39 -1.25
CA MET A 117 -10.17 -13.43 -0.17
C MET A 117 -9.73 -14.13 1.13
N ARG A 118 -10.34 -15.27 1.48
CA ARG A 118 -9.97 -16.06 2.67
C ARG A 118 -8.51 -16.47 2.65
N LEU A 119 -7.99 -16.91 1.51
CA LEU A 119 -6.55 -17.23 1.36
C LEU A 119 -5.69 -15.97 1.51
N LEU A 120 -6.07 -14.87 0.85
CA LEU A 120 -5.33 -13.63 0.85
C LEU A 120 -5.28 -12.92 2.21
N LEU A 121 -6.20 -13.22 3.16
CA LEU A 121 -6.14 -12.69 4.52
C LEU A 121 -4.86 -13.06 5.29
N LEU A 122 -4.12 -14.09 4.86
CA LEU A 122 -2.82 -14.42 5.43
C LEU A 122 -1.74 -13.39 5.06
N SER A 123 -1.88 -12.73 3.91
CA SER A 123 -0.90 -11.74 3.42
C SER A 123 -0.75 -10.53 4.37
N PRO A 124 -1.80 -9.81 4.82
CA PRO A 124 -1.63 -8.72 5.76
C PRO A 124 -1.09 -9.15 7.13
N LEU A 125 -1.33 -10.39 7.56
CA LEU A 125 -0.71 -10.92 8.77
C LEU A 125 0.83 -10.98 8.63
N LEU A 126 1.31 -11.59 7.55
CA LEU A 126 2.74 -11.72 7.28
C LEU A 126 3.42 -10.35 7.05
N LEU A 127 2.80 -9.50 6.25
CA LEU A 127 3.31 -8.15 5.96
C LEU A 127 3.28 -7.24 7.19
N GLY A 128 2.28 -7.39 8.07
CA GLY A 128 2.18 -6.63 9.32
C GLY A 128 3.31 -6.97 10.29
N LEU A 129 3.60 -8.25 10.45
CA LEU A 129 4.75 -8.70 11.24
C LEU A 129 6.06 -8.22 10.62
N SER A 130 6.17 -8.28 9.30
CA SER A 130 7.33 -7.77 8.57
C SER A 130 7.55 -6.26 8.78
N ALA A 131 6.49 -5.46 8.88
CA ALA A 131 6.56 -4.02 9.11
C ALA A 131 7.19 -3.66 10.47
N ILE A 132 6.99 -4.49 11.50
CA ILE A 132 7.61 -4.31 12.82
C ILE A 132 9.11 -4.55 12.73
N PHE A 133 9.54 -5.64 12.07
CA PHE A 133 10.97 -5.89 11.81
C PHE A 133 11.57 -4.77 10.96
N SER A 134 10.87 -4.34 9.91
CA SER A 134 11.27 -3.24 9.03
C SER A 134 11.60 -1.97 9.81
N SER A 135 10.73 -1.59 10.75
CA SER A 135 10.92 -0.38 11.56
C SER A 135 12.15 -0.47 12.46
N ALA A 136 12.40 -1.63 13.08
CA ALA A 136 13.60 -1.86 13.89
C ALA A 136 14.88 -1.82 13.03
N LEU A 137 14.86 -2.46 11.85
CA LEU A 137 16.00 -2.46 10.93
C LEU A 137 16.30 -1.08 10.35
N GLN A 138 15.27 -0.27 10.08
CA GLN A 138 15.43 1.12 9.65
C GLN A 138 16.13 1.96 10.74
N TYR A 139 15.74 1.80 12.00
CA TYR A 139 16.42 2.47 13.12
C TYR A 139 17.91 2.10 13.21
N LEU A 140 18.22 0.84 12.97
CA LEU A 140 19.58 0.31 12.98
C LEU A 140 20.39 0.60 11.70
N ASN A 141 19.83 1.36 10.74
CA ASN A 141 20.40 1.67 9.43
C ASN A 141 20.71 0.43 8.56
N LEU A 142 20.02 -0.70 8.79
CA LEU A 142 20.16 -1.93 8.03
C LEU A 142 19.19 -1.92 6.81
N PHE A 143 19.38 -0.93 5.94
CA PHE A 143 18.46 -0.63 4.84
C PHE A 143 18.37 -1.70 3.77
N TYR A 144 19.38 -2.58 3.63
CA TYR A 144 19.41 -3.59 2.56
C TYR A 144 18.25 -4.60 2.69
N ALA A 145 17.92 -5.06 3.90
CA ALA A 145 16.81 -5.99 4.13
C ALA A 145 15.46 -5.35 3.82
N PHE A 146 15.27 -4.11 4.28
CA PHE A 146 14.09 -3.31 3.96
C PHE A 146 13.94 -3.06 2.45
N ALA A 147 15.05 -2.80 1.77
CA ALA A 147 15.06 -2.50 0.35
C ALA A 147 14.83 -3.74 -0.53
N LEU A 148 15.27 -4.94 -0.08
CA LEU A 148 15.12 -6.19 -0.81
C LEU A 148 13.72 -6.82 -0.62
N ALA A 149 13.08 -6.58 0.51
CA ALA A 149 11.81 -7.21 0.85
C ALA A 149 10.69 -6.99 -0.20
N PRO A 150 10.44 -5.76 -0.74
CA PRO A 150 9.46 -5.56 -1.80
C PRO A 150 9.82 -6.26 -3.12
N VAL A 151 11.10 -6.46 -3.41
CA VAL A 151 11.56 -7.23 -4.58
C VAL A 151 11.15 -8.69 -4.41
N LEU A 152 11.44 -9.29 -3.25
CA LEU A 152 11.06 -10.67 -2.94
C LEU A 152 9.55 -10.87 -2.92
N TYR A 153 8.79 -9.87 -2.47
CA TYR A 153 7.33 -9.90 -2.54
C TYR A 153 6.84 -10.06 -3.99
N ASN A 154 7.36 -9.24 -4.92
CA ASN A 154 7.02 -9.33 -6.33
C ASN A 154 7.49 -10.65 -6.96
N VAL A 155 8.68 -11.17 -6.57
CA VAL A 155 9.16 -12.48 -7.03
C VAL A 155 8.18 -13.60 -6.63
N GLY A 156 7.68 -13.58 -5.38
CA GLY A 156 6.68 -14.57 -4.95
C GLY A 156 5.41 -14.51 -5.78
N ILE A 157 4.91 -13.32 -6.11
CA ILE A 157 3.72 -13.16 -6.96
C ILE A 157 4.01 -13.65 -8.38
N LEU A 158 5.18 -13.35 -8.94
CA LEU A 158 5.59 -13.83 -10.27
C LEU A 158 5.64 -15.37 -10.32
N ILE A 159 6.16 -16.02 -9.28
CA ILE A 159 6.10 -17.48 -9.14
C ILE A 159 4.64 -17.95 -9.10
N GLY A 160 3.77 -17.23 -8.38
CA GLY A 160 2.33 -17.50 -8.37
C GLY A 160 1.70 -17.49 -9.75
N ILE A 161 2.03 -16.50 -10.57
CA ILE A 161 1.50 -16.34 -11.92
C ILE A 161 2.03 -17.42 -12.86
N LEU A 162 3.35 -17.66 -12.85
CA LEU A 162 4.03 -18.49 -13.84
C LEU A 162 4.01 -19.97 -13.51
N VAL A 163 3.97 -20.33 -12.21
CA VAL A 163 4.08 -21.72 -11.75
C VAL A 163 2.79 -22.22 -11.12
N PHE A 164 2.22 -21.46 -10.17
CA PHE A 164 1.06 -21.96 -9.43
C PHE A 164 -0.27 -21.76 -10.16
N TYR A 165 -0.43 -20.66 -10.90
CA TYR A 165 -1.67 -20.40 -11.63
C TYR A 165 -1.98 -21.46 -12.71
N PRO A 166 -1.02 -21.91 -13.55
CA PRO A 166 -1.26 -22.98 -14.50
C PRO A 166 -1.70 -24.31 -13.87
N ALA A 167 -1.25 -24.60 -12.63
CA ALA A 167 -1.55 -25.85 -11.96
C ALA A 167 -2.82 -25.79 -11.07
N LEU A 168 -3.10 -24.63 -10.46
CA LEU A 168 -4.10 -24.48 -9.41
C LEU A 168 -5.19 -23.46 -9.74
N GLY A 169 -5.09 -22.74 -10.88
CA GLY A 169 -6.00 -21.64 -11.20
C GLY A 169 -5.87 -20.44 -10.27
N LEU A 170 -6.97 -19.72 -9.99
CA LEU A 170 -6.97 -18.54 -9.13
C LEU A 170 -6.36 -18.76 -7.73
N PRO A 171 -6.58 -19.87 -7.01
CA PRO A 171 -5.89 -20.15 -5.76
C PRO A 171 -4.37 -20.12 -5.89
N GLY A 172 -3.80 -20.50 -7.03
CA GLY A 172 -2.37 -20.42 -7.30
C GLY A 172 -1.82 -19.00 -7.23
N LEU A 173 -2.59 -18.02 -7.70
CA LEU A 173 -2.22 -16.60 -7.57
C LEU A 173 -2.18 -16.17 -6.10
N ALA A 174 -3.16 -16.60 -5.29
CA ALA A 174 -3.17 -16.30 -3.86
C ALA A 174 -1.97 -16.93 -3.13
N PHE A 175 -1.61 -18.15 -3.47
CA PHE A 175 -0.40 -18.80 -2.94
C PHE A 175 0.87 -18.05 -3.33
N GLY A 176 0.93 -17.50 -4.55
CA GLY A 176 2.04 -16.63 -4.97
C GLY A 176 2.16 -15.36 -4.11
N VAL A 177 1.03 -14.73 -3.80
CA VAL A 177 0.99 -13.55 -2.91
C VAL A 177 1.42 -13.91 -1.50
N ILE A 178 0.95 -15.03 -0.95
CA ILE A 178 1.32 -15.53 0.37
C ILE A 178 2.83 -15.87 0.40
N LEU A 179 3.35 -16.52 -0.63
CA LEU A 179 4.79 -16.79 -0.76
C LEU A 179 5.58 -15.48 -0.79
N GLY A 180 5.15 -14.49 -1.55
CA GLY A 180 5.76 -13.17 -1.59
C GLY A 180 5.77 -12.49 -0.22
N ALA A 181 4.63 -12.50 0.49
CA ALA A 181 4.52 -11.95 1.83
C ALA A 181 5.41 -12.70 2.85
N PHE A 182 5.52 -14.00 2.71
CA PHE A 182 6.41 -14.83 3.53
C PHE A 182 7.88 -14.52 3.27
N LEU A 183 8.31 -14.43 2.02
CA LEU A 183 9.68 -14.05 1.64
C LEU A 183 10.02 -12.63 2.11
N HIS A 184 9.06 -11.69 2.01
CA HIS A 184 9.19 -10.34 2.52
C HIS A 184 9.41 -10.31 4.04
N LEU A 185 8.69 -11.14 4.81
CA LEU A 185 8.89 -11.31 6.24
C LEU A 185 10.22 -12.00 6.54
N LEU A 186 10.53 -13.07 5.82
CA LEU A 186 11.69 -13.95 6.08
C LEU A 186 13.01 -13.18 6.01
N ILE A 187 13.22 -12.36 4.97
CA ILE A 187 14.46 -11.60 4.82
C ILE A 187 14.65 -10.60 5.97
N GLN A 188 13.59 -9.91 6.38
CA GLN A 188 13.66 -8.93 7.45
C GLN A 188 13.82 -9.60 8.82
N MET A 189 13.11 -10.68 9.08
CA MET A 189 13.22 -11.47 10.30
C MET A 189 14.63 -12.08 10.45
N ALA A 190 15.18 -12.66 9.37
CA ALA A 190 16.51 -13.26 9.39
C ALA A 190 17.60 -12.24 9.76
N VAL A 191 17.52 -11.03 9.22
CA VAL A 191 18.46 -9.95 9.54
C VAL A 191 18.24 -9.43 10.96
N ALA A 192 16.99 -9.25 11.38
CA ALA A 192 16.67 -8.77 12.73
C ALA A 192 17.13 -9.73 13.82
N ILE A 193 17.01 -11.04 13.61
CA ILE A 193 17.51 -12.07 14.54
C ILE A 193 19.03 -11.96 14.72
N LYS A 194 19.80 -11.76 13.62
CA LYS A 194 21.25 -11.61 13.68
C LYS A 194 21.71 -10.42 14.53
N VAL A 195 20.88 -9.36 14.63
CA VAL A 195 21.16 -8.18 15.46
C VAL A 195 20.45 -8.22 16.82
N GLY A 196 19.94 -9.40 17.21
CA GLY A 196 19.43 -9.65 18.56
C GLY A 196 17.95 -9.33 18.79
N PHE A 197 17.16 -9.14 17.72
CA PHE A 197 15.70 -9.00 17.80
C PHE A 197 15.04 -10.35 17.57
N SER A 198 14.52 -10.93 18.65
CA SER A 198 13.88 -12.25 18.63
C SER A 198 12.38 -12.14 18.30
N HIS A 199 11.88 -13.09 17.50
CA HIS A 199 10.46 -13.28 17.19
C HIS A 199 9.68 -14.01 18.31
N ARG A 200 10.23 -14.06 19.54
CA ARG A 200 9.58 -14.75 20.67
C ARG A 200 8.40 -13.92 21.17
N PHE A 201 7.27 -14.59 21.37
CA PHE A 201 6.09 -13.96 21.96
C PHE A 201 6.32 -13.57 23.42
N SER A 202 5.79 -12.43 23.83
CA SER A 202 5.82 -11.90 25.18
C SER A 202 4.39 -11.70 25.68
N PHE A 203 3.88 -12.64 26.47
CA PHE A 203 2.54 -12.52 27.06
C PHE A 203 2.52 -11.69 28.35
N ALA A 204 3.67 -11.36 28.89
CA ALA A 204 3.80 -10.58 30.12
C ALA A 204 3.56 -9.06 29.92
N LEU A 205 3.60 -8.57 28.67
CA LEU A 205 3.37 -7.18 28.25
C LEU A 205 4.03 -6.18 29.24
N LYS A 206 5.37 -6.23 29.30
CA LYS A 206 6.16 -5.48 30.28
C LYS A 206 6.21 -3.98 30.01
N GLU A 207 6.15 -3.56 28.71
CA GLU A 207 6.30 -2.17 28.27
C GLU A 207 4.93 -1.51 27.97
N LYS A 208 3.98 -1.61 28.95
CA LYS A 208 2.59 -1.09 28.79
C LYS A 208 2.53 0.39 28.40
N GLN A 209 3.44 1.23 28.94
CA GLN A 209 3.49 2.65 28.60
C GLN A 209 3.87 2.87 27.12
N GLY A 210 4.82 2.09 26.60
CA GLY A 210 5.21 2.13 25.20
C GLY A 210 4.06 1.72 24.27
N LEU A 211 3.36 0.65 24.63
CA LEU A 211 2.18 0.17 23.92
C LEU A 211 1.07 1.24 23.88
N PHE A 212 0.79 1.89 25.00
CA PHE A 212 -0.20 2.97 25.07
C PHE A 212 0.19 4.17 24.22
N LYS A 213 1.48 4.58 24.23
CA LYS A 213 1.98 5.67 23.38
C LYS A 213 1.84 5.32 21.90
N ILE A 214 2.16 4.08 21.50
CA ILE A 214 2.01 3.61 20.13
C ILE A 214 0.53 3.64 19.71
N SER A 215 -0.38 3.08 20.49
CA SER A 215 -1.82 3.06 20.17
C SER A 215 -2.40 4.47 20.03
N LYS A 216 -2.01 5.41 20.91
CA LYS A 216 -2.43 6.82 20.82
C LYS A 216 -1.96 7.52 19.55
N LEU A 217 -0.75 7.19 19.06
CA LEU A 217 -0.23 7.72 17.80
C LEU A 217 -0.85 7.05 16.57
N MET A 218 -1.24 5.77 16.70
CA MET A 218 -1.88 5.01 15.61
C MET A 218 -3.30 5.52 15.32
N LEU A 219 -4.11 5.76 16.34
CA LEU A 219 -5.55 5.96 16.20
C LEU A 219 -5.94 7.06 15.19
N PRO A 220 -5.40 8.30 15.22
CA PRO A 220 -5.76 9.32 14.23
C PRO A 220 -5.34 8.94 12.80
N ARG A 221 -4.23 8.21 12.65
CA ARG A 221 -3.70 7.79 11.35
C ARG A 221 -4.50 6.65 10.74
N VAL A 222 -4.91 5.70 11.58
CA VAL A 222 -5.82 4.60 11.20
C VAL A 222 -7.11 5.16 10.63
N ILE A 223 -7.73 6.15 11.29
CA ILE A 223 -8.96 6.80 10.81
C ILE A 223 -8.73 7.47 9.45
N SER A 224 -7.63 8.19 9.30
CA SER A 224 -7.29 8.86 8.02
C SER A 224 -7.02 7.87 6.89
N SER A 225 -6.32 6.76 7.19
CA SER A 225 -6.04 5.71 6.18
C SER A 225 -7.29 4.90 5.84
N ALA A 226 -8.18 4.67 6.79
CA ALA A 226 -9.46 4.00 6.54
C ALA A 226 -10.31 4.75 5.51
N ALA A 227 -10.28 6.07 5.56
CA ALA A 227 -10.93 6.94 4.60
C ALA A 227 -10.56 6.62 3.14
N PHE A 228 -9.27 6.54 2.86
CA PHE A 228 -8.76 6.20 1.53
C PHE A 228 -9.16 4.78 1.10
N GLN A 229 -9.07 3.82 1.99
CA GLN A 229 -9.43 2.43 1.70
C GLN A 229 -10.93 2.24 1.45
N ILE A 230 -11.79 2.96 2.17
CA ILE A 230 -13.24 2.97 1.94
C ILE A 230 -13.54 3.48 0.52
N ASN A 231 -12.88 4.56 0.09
CA ASN A 231 -13.05 5.06 -1.27
C ASN A 231 -12.72 4.00 -2.34
N LEU A 232 -11.63 3.24 -2.16
CA LEU A 232 -11.28 2.14 -3.07
C LEU A 232 -12.32 1.01 -3.06
N ILE A 233 -12.92 0.70 -1.91
CA ILE A 233 -14.00 -0.28 -1.80
C ILE A 233 -15.23 0.20 -2.56
N VAL A 234 -15.66 1.44 -2.35
CA VAL A 234 -16.82 2.05 -3.05
C VAL A 234 -16.59 2.07 -4.56
N THR A 235 -15.41 2.50 -5.01
CA THR A 235 -15.06 2.48 -6.43
C THR A 235 -15.11 1.06 -7.02
N THR A 236 -14.66 0.06 -6.25
CA THR A 236 -14.73 -1.35 -6.68
C THR A 236 -16.17 -1.85 -6.74
N ALA A 237 -17.01 -1.45 -5.77
CA ALA A 237 -18.42 -1.82 -5.77
C ALA A 237 -19.15 -1.26 -7.00
N ILE A 238 -18.92 0.01 -7.35
CA ILE A 238 -19.44 0.61 -8.57
C ILE A 238 -18.89 -0.11 -9.81
N ALA A 239 -17.57 -0.34 -9.89
CA ALA A 239 -16.95 -1.01 -11.02
C ALA A 239 -17.48 -2.44 -11.22
N SER A 240 -17.87 -3.13 -10.14
CA SER A 240 -18.45 -4.48 -10.21
C SER A 240 -19.80 -4.54 -10.93
N THR A 241 -20.55 -3.43 -10.98
CA THR A 241 -21.85 -3.35 -11.67
C THR A 241 -21.72 -3.04 -13.16
N LEU A 242 -20.50 -2.77 -13.63
CA LEU A 242 -20.19 -2.50 -15.03
C LEU A 242 -19.82 -3.80 -15.76
N THR A 243 -19.35 -3.65 -17.00
CA THR A 243 -18.94 -4.81 -17.83
C THR A 243 -17.74 -5.53 -17.21
N ALA A 244 -17.65 -6.85 -17.44
CA ALA A 244 -16.53 -7.67 -16.99
C ALA A 244 -15.17 -7.08 -17.48
N GLY A 245 -14.20 -6.98 -16.58
CA GLY A 245 -12.91 -6.31 -16.80
C GLY A 245 -12.85 -4.89 -16.26
N SER A 246 -13.94 -4.31 -15.77
CA SER A 246 -13.96 -2.92 -15.28
C SER A 246 -13.08 -2.73 -14.04
N ILE A 247 -13.07 -3.69 -13.12
CA ILE A 247 -12.19 -3.66 -11.93
C ILE A 247 -10.72 -3.82 -12.37
N LYS A 248 -10.41 -4.72 -13.31
CA LYS A 248 -9.11 -4.88 -13.94
C LYS A 248 -8.62 -3.57 -14.53
N ILE A 249 -9.43 -2.95 -15.40
CA ILE A 249 -9.11 -1.69 -16.08
C ILE A 249 -8.83 -0.57 -15.08
N PHE A 250 -9.69 -0.42 -14.06
CA PHE A 250 -9.48 0.57 -13.02
C PHE A 250 -8.17 0.35 -12.27
N ASN A 251 -7.86 -0.88 -11.83
CA ASN A 251 -6.63 -1.16 -11.11
C ASN A 251 -5.37 -0.92 -11.95
N LEU A 252 -5.36 -1.36 -13.22
CA LEU A 252 -4.24 -1.13 -14.13
C LEU A 252 -4.02 0.36 -14.38
N SER A 253 -5.10 1.14 -14.61
CA SER A 253 -5.01 2.59 -14.78
C SER A 253 -4.51 3.28 -13.52
N ASN A 254 -5.02 2.87 -12.36
CA ASN A 254 -4.66 3.41 -11.06
C ASN A 254 -3.20 3.11 -10.70
N ASN A 255 -2.67 1.93 -11.04
CA ASN A 255 -1.26 1.61 -10.84
C ASN A 255 -0.35 2.54 -11.63
N LEU A 256 -0.67 2.84 -12.90
CA LEU A 256 0.08 3.82 -13.71
C LEU A 256 -0.02 5.24 -13.14
N TYR A 257 -1.21 5.62 -12.70
CA TYR A 257 -1.46 6.92 -12.08
C TYR A 257 -0.66 7.14 -10.79
N PHE A 258 -0.48 6.10 -9.96
CA PHE A 258 0.27 6.22 -8.72
C PHE A 258 1.80 6.25 -8.89
N VAL A 259 2.35 5.89 -10.04
CA VAL A 259 3.81 5.97 -10.28
C VAL A 259 4.35 7.40 -10.12
N PRO A 260 3.81 8.43 -10.81
CA PRO A 260 4.24 9.81 -10.59
C PRO A 260 3.96 10.32 -9.16
N VAL A 261 2.85 9.92 -8.55
CA VAL A 261 2.53 10.30 -7.17
C VAL A 261 3.60 9.81 -6.20
N GLY A 262 4.06 8.57 -6.36
CA GLY A 262 5.14 8.00 -5.56
C GLY A 262 6.49 8.66 -5.83
N LEU A 263 6.84 8.82 -7.11
CA LEU A 263 8.15 9.34 -7.51
C LEU A 263 8.32 10.84 -7.25
N ILE A 264 7.28 11.64 -7.43
CA ILE A 264 7.34 13.10 -7.25
C ILE A 264 6.69 13.48 -5.91
N GLY A 265 5.38 13.24 -5.75
CA GLY A 265 4.63 13.72 -4.61
C GLY A 265 5.20 13.24 -3.27
N MET A 266 5.36 11.92 -3.10
CA MET A 266 5.87 11.33 -1.87
C MET A 266 7.36 11.62 -1.63
N SER A 267 8.17 11.66 -2.69
CA SER A 267 9.61 11.90 -2.55
C SER A 267 9.89 13.33 -2.08
N PHE A 268 9.30 14.34 -2.73
CA PHE A 268 9.45 15.73 -2.30
C PHE A 268 8.86 15.96 -0.91
N ALA A 269 7.68 15.40 -0.61
CA ALA A 269 7.05 15.49 0.69
C ALA A 269 7.93 14.92 1.81
N THR A 270 8.59 13.79 1.54
CA THR A 270 9.48 13.13 2.53
C THR A 270 10.76 13.92 2.74
N ALA A 271 11.39 14.39 1.67
CA ALA A 271 12.67 15.09 1.72
C ALA A 271 12.56 16.46 2.43
N VAL A 272 11.44 17.18 2.23
CA VAL A 272 11.30 18.55 2.77
C VAL A 272 10.77 18.58 4.20
N PHE A 273 10.09 17.54 4.67
CA PHE A 273 9.41 17.52 5.97
C PHE A 273 10.31 17.87 7.15
N PRO A 274 11.56 17.35 7.27
CA PRO A 274 12.46 17.73 8.37
C PRO A 274 12.80 19.24 8.38
N THR A 275 13.04 19.82 7.18
CA THR A 275 13.37 21.25 7.04
C THR A 275 12.18 22.13 7.43
N LEU A 276 10.96 21.80 6.97
CA LEU A 276 9.76 22.53 7.37
C LEU A 276 9.52 22.46 8.88
N SER A 277 9.66 21.27 9.46
CA SER A 277 9.48 21.06 10.91
C SER A 277 10.49 21.83 11.72
N LYS A 278 11.77 21.89 11.30
CA LYS A 278 12.82 22.65 11.95
C LYS A 278 12.56 24.16 11.87
N SER A 279 12.22 24.68 10.69
CA SER A 279 11.92 26.12 10.49
C SER A 279 10.74 26.57 11.35
N PHE A 280 9.69 25.75 11.46
CA PHE A 280 8.57 26.03 12.33
C PHE A 280 8.94 26.02 13.81
N ALA A 281 9.66 24.98 14.28
CA ALA A 281 10.08 24.86 15.66
C ALA A 281 11.02 26.01 16.11
N SER A 282 11.82 26.55 15.18
CA SER A 282 12.71 27.71 15.41
C SER A 282 12.01 29.06 15.26
N GLY A 283 10.69 29.11 14.98
CA GLY A 283 9.94 30.36 14.79
C GLY A 283 10.25 31.11 13.49
N GLN A 284 11.01 30.51 12.58
CA GLN A 284 11.47 31.12 11.32
C GLN A 284 10.40 31.06 10.23
N LYS A 285 9.36 31.88 10.34
CA LYS A 285 8.19 31.87 9.43
C LYS A 285 8.56 32.17 7.99
N GLU A 286 9.48 33.10 7.76
CA GLU A 286 9.95 33.45 6.42
C GLU A 286 10.66 32.29 5.73
N GLN A 287 11.54 31.61 6.46
CA GLN A 287 12.24 30.42 5.96
C GLN A 287 11.25 29.27 5.67
N PHE A 288 10.25 29.06 6.56
CA PHE A 288 9.19 28.08 6.32
C PHE A 288 8.47 28.39 5.02
N SER A 289 8.02 29.64 4.81
CA SER A 289 7.32 30.08 3.62
C SER A 289 8.16 29.94 2.36
N ALA A 290 9.43 30.34 2.41
CA ALA A 290 10.36 30.21 1.29
C ALA A 290 10.60 28.74 0.88
N VAL A 291 10.84 27.86 1.85
CA VAL A 291 11.02 26.42 1.60
C VAL A 291 9.72 25.81 1.05
N PHE A 292 8.57 26.11 1.66
CA PHE A 292 7.27 25.63 1.23
C PHE A 292 6.97 26.04 -0.23
N SER A 293 7.07 27.35 -0.56
CA SER A 293 6.81 27.86 -1.90
C SER A 293 7.80 27.31 -2.93
N GLY A 294 9.09 27.21 -2.55
CA GLY A 294 10.12 26.67 -3.43
C GLY A 294 9.85 25.21 -3.81
N VAL A 295 9.41 24.38 -2.86
CA VAL A 295 9.09 22.98 -3.13
C VAL A 295 7.75 22.83 -3.85
N LEU A 296 6.73 23.62 -3.49
CA LEU A 296 5.46 23.67 -4.19
C LEU A 296 5.65 23.95 -5.69
N ASN A 297 6.43 25.01 -6.00
CA ASN A 297 6.73 25.37 -7.38
C ASN A 297 7.48 24.27 -8.14
N LYS A 298 8.42 23.58 -7.49
CA LYS A 298 9.14 22.44 -8.11
C LYS A 298 8.18 21.29 -8.42
N ILE A 299 7.31 20.91 -7.47
CA ILE A 299 6.31 19.86 -7.71
C ILE A 299 5.42 20.24 -8.89
N ILE A 300 4.88 21.45 -8.91
CA ILE A 300 4.01 21.95 -9.99
C ILE A 300 4.76 21.95 -11.32
N PHE A 301 6.00 22.43 -11.34
CA PHE A 301 6.85 22.48 -12.55
C PHE A 301 7.05 21.11 -13.20
N PHE A 302 7.25 20.05 -12.40
CA PHE A 302 7.40 18.70 -12.92
C PHE A 302 6.07 18.02 -13.25
N ILE A 303 5.05 18.22 -12.40
CA ILE A 303 3.84 17.41 -12.52
C ILE A 303 2.87 17.92 -13.60
N LEU A 304 2.79 19.23 -13.84
CA LEU A 304 1.91 19.77 -14.88
C LEU A 304 2.28 19.29 -16.28
N PRO A 305 3.56 19.40 -16.73
CA PRO A 305 3.96 18.82 -18.02
C PRO A 305 3.77 17.31 -18.05
N LEU A 306 4.14 16.60 -16.96
CA LEU A 306 3.99 15.15 -16.89
C LEU A 306 2.52 14.71 -16.97
N SER A 307 1.60 15.43 -16.34
CA SER A 307 0.17 15.18 -16.46
C SER A 307 -0.31 15.35 -17.90
N GLY A 308 0.15 16.40 -18.59
CA GLY A 308 -0.11 16.64 -20.01
C GLY A 308 0.45 15.51 -20.91
N PHE A 309 1.70 15.08 -20.67
CA PHE A 309 2.30 13.97 -21.41
C PHE A 309 1.53 12.66 -21.19
N ILE A 310 1.17 12.34 -19.94
CA ILE A 310 0.38 11.13 -19.66
C ILE A 310 -0.99 11.21 -20.32
N PHE A 311 -1.65 12.38 -20.30
CA PHE A 311 -2.92 12.59 -20.96
C PHE A 311 -2.85 12.38 -22.48
N ILE A 312 -1.84 12.94 -23.14
CA ILE A 312 -1.65 12.83 -24.59
C ILE A 312 -1.22 11.41 -24.98
N LEU A 313 -0.22 10.86 -24.28
CA LEU A 313 0.39 9.57 -24.60
C LEU A 313 -0.23 8.37 -23.87
N ARG A 314 -1.41 8.56 -23.25
CA ARG A 314 -2.06 7.52 -22.42
C ARG A 314 -2.20 6.17 -23.12
N ALA A 315 -2.57 6.16 -24.40
CA ALA A 315 -2.74 4.93 -25.14
C ALA A 315 -1.41 4.24 -25.44
N GLN A 316 -0.39 5.00 -25.79
CA GLN A 316 0.96 4.50 -26.03
C GLN A 316 1.59 3.95 -24.74
N ILE A 317 1.44 4.66 -23.61
CA ILE A 317 1.92 4.23 -22.29
C ILE A 317 1.25 2.91 -21.90
N VAL A 318 -0.08 2.83 -21.97
CA VAL A 318 -0.83 1.63 -21.64
C VAL A 318 -0.44 0.47 -22.55
N ARG A 319 -0.30 0.72 -23.85
CA ARG A 319 0.09 -0.32 -24.83
C ARG A 319 1.51 -0.79 -24.62
N LEU A 320 2.44 0.10 -24.32
CA LEU A 320 3.83 -0.24 -24.04
C LEU A 320 3.96 -1.12 -22.79
N ILE A 321 3.24 -0.77 -21.73
CA ILE A 321 3.40 -1.45 -20.43
C ILE A 321 2.58 -2.73 -20.36
N TYR A 322 1.33 -2.74 -20.83
CA TYR A 322 0.42 -3.88 -20.68
C TYR A 322 0.13 -4.62 -21.98
N GLY A 323 0.28 -3.97 -23.13
CA GLY A 323 -0.03 -4.56 -24.43
C GLY A 323 1.12 -5.37 -25.06
N THR A 324 2.31 -5.38 -24.45
CA THR A 324 3.42 -6.24 -24.86
C THR A 324 3.18 -7.65 -24.35
N GLN A 325 2.99 -8.59 -25.26
CA GLN A 325 2.81 -10.01 -24.95
C GLN A 325 4.15 -10.62 -24.54
N ILE A 326 4.40 -10.69 -23.24
CA ILE A 326 5.62 -11.32 -22.70
C ILE A 326 5.44 -12.84 -22.60
N ALA A 327 4.19 -13.34 -22.61
CA ALA A 327 3.87 -14.76 -22.54
C ALA A 327 2.58 -15.06 -23.36
N ASN A 328 2.29 -16.34 -23.57
CA ASN A 328 1.21 -16.84 -24.43
C ASN A 328 -0.24 -16.52 -23.99
N GLY A 329 -0.43 -15.46 -23.20
CA GLY A 329 -1.75 -14.94 -22.81
C GLY A 329 -2.13 -13.75 -23.69
N ASN A 330 -3.38 -13.64 -24.10
CA ASN A 330 -3.86 -12.58 -24.98
C ASN A 330 -5.17 -11.95 -24.50
N TYR A 331 -5.29 -11.74 -23.18
CA TYR A 331 -6.48 -11.13 -22.58
C TYR A 331 -6.37 -9.61 -22.41
N PHE A 332 -5.31 -8.96 -22.97
CA PHE A 332 -5.18 -7.52 -23.02
C PHE A 332 -5.06 -7.03 -24.47
N GLY A 333 -6.21 -6.92 -25.13
CA GLY A 333 -6.33 -6.49 -26.51
C GLY A 333 -6.49 -4.97 -26.67
N TRP A 334 -7.00 -4.56 -27.86
CA TRP A 334 -7.26 -3.15 -28.16
C TRP A 334 -8.42 -2.58 -27.33
N TRP A 335 -9.40 -3.40 -26.99
CA TRP A 335 -10.55 -2.97 -26.19
C TRP A 335 -10.09 -2.59 -24.77
N GLU A 336 -9.32 -3.46 -24.11
CA GLU A 336 -8.75 -3.20 -22.79
C GLU A 336 -7.79 -2.01 -22.83
N THR A 337 -6.98 -1.89 -23.90
CA THR A 337 -6.08 -0.76 -24.09
C THR A 337 -6.85 0.57 -24.14
N ARG A 338 -7.93 0.63 -24.92
CA ARG A 338 -8.76 1.85 -25.06
C ARG A 338 -9.40 2.23 -23.74
N LEU A 339 -10.00 1.29 -23.02
CA LEU A 339 -10.67 1.56 -21.73
C LEU A 339 -9.67 1.95 -20.66
N THR A 340 -8.55 1.24 -20.56
CA THR A 340 -7.47 1.58 -19.62
C THR A 340 -6.88 2.95 -19.92
N ALA A 341 -6.65 3.28 -21.20
CA ALA A 341 -6.17 4.59 -21.62
C ALA A 341 -7.19 5.70 -21.34
N SER A 342 -8.49 5.45 -21.55
CA SER A 342 -9.55 6.42 -21.25
C SER A 342 -9.61 6.68 -19.73
N SER A 343 -9.58 5.63 -18.92
CA SER A 343 -9.53 5.74 -17.45
C SER A 343 -8.28 6.50 -16.99
N LEU A 344 -7.10 6.15 -17.51
CA LEU A 344 -5.85 6.87 -17.21
C LEU A 344 -5.92 8.34 -17.64
N GLY A 345 -6.55 8.64 -18.77
CA GLY A 345 -6.77 10.02 -19.24
C GLY A 345 -7.57 10.83 -18.23
N VAL A 346 -8.70 10.32 -17.73
CA VAL A 346 -9.51 10.99 -16.70
C VAL A 346 -8.70 11.17 -15.41
N LEU A 347 -8.01 10.12 -14.94
CA LEU A 347 -7.18 10.18 -13.73
C LEU A 347 -6.05 11.19 -13.89
N SER A 348 -5.43 11.31 -15.07
CA SER A 348 -4.30 12.23 -15.30
C SER A 348 -4.67 13.70 -15.12
N LEU A 349 -5.94 14.08 -15.29
CA LEU A 349 -6.43 15.44 -15.03
C LEU A 349 -6.32 15.83 -13.54
N SER A 350 -6.42 14.85 -12.65
CA SER A 350 -6.28 15.03 -11.18
C SER A 350 -4.86 14.78 -10.66
N LEU A 351 -3.92 14.37 -11.52
CA LEU A 351 -2.59 13.91 -11.12
C LEU A 351 -1.80 14.99 -10.38
N PHE A 352 -1.91 16.26 -10.82
CA PHE A 352 -1.26 17.37 -10.15
C PHE A 352 -1.74 17.52 -8.69
N ALA A 353 -3.05 17.39 -8.46
CA ALA A 353 -3.62 17.46 -7.12
C ALA A 353 -3.16 16.27 -6.26
N ALA A 354 -3.18 15.07 -6.82
CA ALA A 354 -2.73 13.86 -6.11
C ALA A 354 -1.25 13.92 -5.70
N CYS A 355 -0.39 14.52 -6.51
CA CYS A 355 1.02 14.73 -6.14
C CYS A 355 1.21 15.83 -5.08
N LEU A 356 0.32 16.80 -5.01
CA LEU A 356 0.36 17.87 -4.00
C LEU A 356 -0.16 17.40 -2.63
N ILE A 357 -1.12 16.49 -2.57
CA ILE A 357 -1.73 16.03 -1.31
C ILE A 357 -0.69 15.55 -0.28
N PRO A 358 0.28 14.66 -0.59
CA PRO A 358 1.27 14.21 0.38
C PRO A 358 2.14 15.35 0.91
N PHE A 359 2.51 16.29 0.06
CA PHE A 359 3.30 17.47 0.42
C PHE A 359 2.53 18.40 1.34
N LEU A 360 1.29 18.78 0.98
CA LEU A 360 0.43 19.64 1.77
C LEU A 360 0.12 19.03 3.15
N ALA A 361 -0.21 17.72 3.18
CA ALA A 361 -0.45 17.03 4.44
C ALA A 361 0.77 17.12 5.38
N ARG A 362 1.98 16.92 4.86
CA ARG A 362 3.20 17.04 5.66
C ARG A 362 3.52 18.47 6.07
N ALA A 363 3.19 19.48 5.26
CA ALA A 363 3.30 20.88 5.66
C ALA A 363 2.39 21.18 6.86
N PHE A 364 1.14 20.72 6.85
CA PHE A 364 0.26 20.80 8.02
C PHE A 364 0.81 20.06 9.26
N PHE A 365 1.41 18.87 9.05
CA PHE A 365 2.03 18.13 10.16
C PHE A 365 3.26 18.87 10.73
N ALA A 366 4.04 19.53 9.89
CA ALA A 366 5.14 20.38 10.34
C ALA A 366 4.66 21.55 11.20
N LEU A 367 3.46 22.11 10.91
CA LEU A 367 2.76 23.11 11.70
C LEU A 367 2.07 22.53 12.94
N GLN A 368 2.27 21.24 13.27
CA GLN A 368 1.60 20.50 14.35
C GLN A 368 0.05 20.48 14.22
N ASN A 369 -0.47 20.74 13.04
CA ASN A 369 -1.90 20.74 12.75
C ASN A 369 -2.30 19.43 12.03
N THR A 370 -2.69 18.44 12.79
CA THR A 370 -3.19 17.14 12.26
C THR A 370 -4.70 17.16 11.99
N LYS A 371 -5.42 18.13 12.56
CA LYS A 371 -6.89 18.20 12.49
C LYS A 371 -7.39 18.64 11.11
N THR A 372 -6.70 19.59 10.46
CA THR A 372 -7.11 20.09 9.14
C THR A 372 -7.04 19.04 8.06
N PRO A 373 -5.92 18.29 7.86
CA PRO A 373 -5.89 17.19 6.89
C PRO A 373 -6.95 16.11 7.15
N LEU A 374 -7.21 15.78 8.43
CA LEU A 374 -8.24 14.81 8.80
C LEU A 374 -9.64 15.29 8.40
N LYS A 375 -10.00 16.56 8.70
CA LYS A 375 -11.30 17.12 8.31
C LYS A 375 -11.50 17.13 6.81
N ILE A 376 -10.47 17.52 6.03
CA ILE A 376 -10.51 17.50 4.57
C ILE A 376 -10.70 16.07 4.05
N ALA A 377 -9.97 15.08 4.60
CA ALA A 377 -10.12 13.69 4.20
C ALA A 377 -11.54 13.17 4.47
N LEU A 378 -12.10 13.44 5.63
CA LEU A 378 -13.47 13.02 5.98
C LEU A 378 -14.53 13.70 5.09
N PHE A 379 -14.36 15.01 4.81
CA PHE A 379 -15.23 15.73 3.88
C PHE A 379 -15.18 15.16 2.46
N SER A 380 -13.96 14.84 1.98
CA SER A 380 -13.77 14.22 0.65
C SER A 380 -14.46 12.87 0.53
N ILE A 381 -14.48 12.05 1.61
CA ILE A 381 -15.23 10.79 1.59
C ILE A 381 -16.72 11.06 1.44
N GLY A 382 -17.26 11.99 2.24
CA GLY A 382 -18.67 12.33 2.16
C GLY A 382 -19.13 12.86 0.80
N LEU A 383 -18.20 13.39 -0.01
CA LEU A 383 -18.48 13.79 -1.40
C LEU A 383 -18.36 12.62 -2.41
N ASN A 384 -17.58 11.58 -2.08
CA ASN A 384 -17.32 10.44 -2.98
C ASN A 384 -18.31 9.27 -2.77
N VAL A 385 -18.98 9.22 -1.63
CA VAL A 385 -20.00 8.23 -1.25
C VAL A 385 -21.38 8.82 -1.38
#